data_a65ce2a456250b62e4a9a63e6c6d09de
#
_entry.id   a65ce2a456250b62e4a9a63e6c6d09de
#
_cell.length_a   1.000
_cell.length_b   1.000
_cell.length_c   1.000
_cell.angle_alpha   90.00
_cell.angle_beta   90.00
_cell.angle_gamma   90.00
#
_symmetry.space_group_name_H-M   'P 1'
#
loop_
_entity.id
_entity.type
_entity.pdbx_description
1 polymer ?
#
loop_
_entity_poly.entity_id
_entity_poly.type
_entity_poly.pdbx_seq_one_letter_code
_entity_poly.pdbx_strand_id
1 'polypeptide(L)' 'MASTQSNNNDPNRLITLAIHTYERAVILKFQLEQAGITAVLHNVNLSEPVVSAGVRVRIREKDLPKALAVVESEH' A
#
# COMPACT_ATOMS: atom_id res chain seq x y z
N MET A 1 -25.09 0.19 -17.58
CA MET A 1 -24.42 0.46 -17.86
C MET A 1 -23.54 1.05 -17.09
N ALA A 2 -23.63 1.80 -16.79
CA ALA A 2 -22.75 2.52 -15.98
C ALA A 2 -22.30 1.82 -14.74
N SER A 3 -22.88 0.72 -14.47
CA SER A 3 -22.55 0.03 -13.23
C SER A 3 -21.10 -0.35 -13.14
N THR A 4 -20.45 -0.48 -14.25
CA THR A 4 -19.07 -0.89 -14.18
C THR A 4 -18.17 0.19 -13.61
N GLN A 5 -18.62 1.40 -13.66
CA GLN A 5 -17.80 2.43 -13.18
C GLN A 5 -17.69 2.47 -11.70
N SER A 6 -18.61 1.89 -11.01
CA SER A 6 -18.61 2.00 -9.57
C SER A 6 -17.37 1.37 -8.96
N ASN A 7 -16.75 0.44 -9.66
CA ASN A 7 -15.59 -0.21 -9.10
C ASN A 7 -14.42 0.72 -8.93
N ASN A 8 -14.35 1.73 -9.75
CA ASN A 8 -13.22 2.62 -9.70
C ASN A 8 -13.30 3.61 -8.57
N ASN A 9 -14.48 3.69 -7.95
CA ASN A 9 -14.66 4.67 -6.90
C ASN A 9 -14.86 4.04 -5.53
N ASP A 10 -14.49 2.79 -5.39
CA ASP A 10 -14.66 2.11 -4.13
C ASP A 10 -13.60 2.61 -3.14
N PRO A 11 -14.01 3.31 -2.08
CA PRO A 11 -13.03 3.83 -1.13
C PRO A 11 -12.29 2.76 -0.36
N ASN A 12 -12.81 1.55 -0.37
CA ASN A 12 -12.13 0.44 0.31
C ASN A 12 -11.23 -0.35 -0.62
N ARG A 13 -11.11 0.09 -1.85
CA ARG A 13 -10.24 -0.58 -2.80
C ARG A 13 -8.80 -0.44 -2.37
N LEU A 14 -8.04 -1.52 -2.48
CA LEU A 14 -6.63 -1.47 -2.13
C LEU A 14 -5.84 -0.85 -3.27
N ILE A 15 -4.96 0.05 -2.90
CA ILE A 15 -4.06 0.67 -3.86
C ILE A 15 -2.65 0.55 -3.34
N THR A 16 -1.68 0.63 -4.24
CA THR A 16 -0.29 0.54 -3.85
C THR A 16 0.20 1.92 -3.44
N LEU A 17 0.61 2.03 -2.18
CA LEU A 17 1.16 3.27 -1.69
C LEU A 17 2.62 3.40 -2.07
N ALA A 18 3.37 2.32 -1.95
CA ALA A 18 4.80 2.35 -2.20
C ALA A 18 5.30 0.94 -2.43
N ILE A 19 6.47 0.84 -3.04
CA ILE A 19 7.14 -0.43 -3.26
C ILE A 19 8.51 -0.31 -2.63
N HIS A 20 8.82 -1.23 -1.72
CA HIS A 20 10.07 -1.18 -0.97
C HIS A 20 10.63 -2.58 -0.83
N THR A 21 11.85 -2.66 -0.31
CA THR A 21 12.36 -3.95 0.13
C THR A 21 11.48 -4.46 1.25
N TYR A 22 11.59 -5.74 1.52
CA TYR A 22 10.74 -6.33 2.55
C TYR A 22 10.91 -5.63 3.89
N GLU A 23 12.14 -5.38 4.27
CA GLU A 23 12.39 -4.75 5.57
C GLU A 23 11.74 -3.37 5.67
N ARG A 24 11.91 -2.58 4.62
CA ARG A 24 11.34 -1.25 4.66
C ARG A 24 9.83 -1.30 4.58
N ALA A 25 9.30 -2.25 3.85
CA ALA A 25 7.85 -2.39 3.75
C ALA A 25 7.25 -2.74 5.11
N VAL A 26 7.92 -3.59 5.88
CA VAL A 26 7.45 -3.95 7.20
C VAL A 26 7.45 -2.73 8.12
N ILE A 27 8.51 -1.95 8.05
CA ILE A 27 8.60 -0.75 8.86
C ILE A 27 7.49 0.22 8.50
N LEU A 28 7.27 0.43 7.22
CA LEU A 28 6.23 1.35 6.79
C LEU A 28 4.85 0.85 7.22
N LYS A 29 4.62 -0.45 7.08
CA LYS A 29 3.35 -1.02 7.51
C LYS A 29 3.13 -0.74 8.98
N PHE A 30 4.16 -0.93 9.80
CA PHE A 30 4.04 -0.69 11.22
C PHE A 30 3.68 0.77 11.50
N GLN A 31 4.34 1.67 10.81
CA GLN A 31 4.09 3.09 11.01
C GLN A 31 2.68 3.48 10.58
N LEU A 32 2.20 2.91 9.49
CA LEU A 32 0.85 3.18 9.04
C LEU A 32 -0.16 2.67 10.05
N GLU A 33 0.08 1.49 10.60
CA GLU A 33 -0.85 0.94 11.58
C GLU A 33 -0.84 1.75 12.86
N GLN A 34 0.29 2.33 13.21
CA GLN A 34 0.33 3.21 14.36
C GLN A 34 -0.55 4.44 14.14
N ALA A 35 -0.73 4.83 12.90
CA ALA A 35 -1.57 5.97 12.56
C ALA A 35 -3.02 5.57 12.32
N GLY A 36 -3.35 4.31 12.57
CA GLY A 36 -4.73 3.86 12.39
C GLY A 36 -5.06 3.44 10.99
N ILE A 37 -4.06 3.19 10.16
CA ILE A 37 -4.26 2.81 8.77
C ILE A 37 -3.92 1.35 8.61
N THR A 38 -4.86 0.57 8.06
CA THR A 38 -4.59 -0.83 7.78
C THR A 38 -3.75 -0.95 6.51
N ALA A 39 -2.65 -1.65 6.60
CA ALA A 39 -1.77 -1.83 5.46
C ALA A 39 -1.55 -3.32 5.21
N VAL A 40 -1.40 -3.67 3.94
CA VAL A 40 -1.20 -5.05 3.52
C VAL A 40 0.06 -5.11 2.68
N LEU A 41 0.88 -6.09 2.94
CA LEU A 41 2.08 -6.29 2.13
C LEU A 41 1.80 -7.32 1.06
N HIS A 42 2.26 -7.04 -0.14
CA HIS A 42 2.04 -7.93 -1.27
C HIS A 42 3.34 -8.08 -2.03
N ASN A 43 3.85 -9.30 -2.07
CA ASN A 43 5.06 -9.58 -2.82
C ASN A 43 4.74 -9.62 -4.29
N VAL A 44 5.54 -8.92 -5.05
CA VAL A 44 5.25 -8.78 -6.46
C VAL A 44 5.61 -10.02 -7.25
N ASN A 45 6.76 -10.61 -6.97
CA ASN A 45 7.23 -11.72 -7.77
C ASN A 45 7.58 -12.90 -6.93
N LEU A 46 6.58 -13.66 -6.57
CA LEU A 46 6.82 -14.83 -5.73
C LEU A 46 7.51 -15.93 -6.46
N SER A 47 7.28 -16.05 -7.75
CA SER A 47 7.81 -17.16 -8.50
C SER A 47 9.10 -16.83 -9.22
N GLU A 48 9.58 -15.62 -9.10
CA GLU A 48 10.80 -15.25 -9.77
C GLU A 48 11.91 -14.96 -8.79
N PRO A 49 13.10 -15.38 -9.09
CA PRO A 49 14.22 -15.12 -8.21
C PRO A 49 14.79 -13.73 -8.37
N VAL A 50 14.16 -12.90 -9.14
CA VAL A 50 14.70 -11.59 -9.42
C VAL A 50 14.73 -10.75 -8.18
N VAL A 51 15.89 -10.22 -7.93
CA VAL A 51 16.10 -9.45 -6.74
C VAL A 51 15.36 -8.13 -6.76
N SER A 52 15.12 -7.62 -7.93
CA SER A 52 14.48 -6.33 -8.03
C SER A 52 13.02 -6.37 -7.65
N ALA A 53 12.50 -7.56 -7.46
CA ALA A 53 11.12 -7.65 -7.01
C ALA A 53 10.99 -6.92 -5.71
N GLY A 54 9.92 -6.22 -5.56
CA GLY A 54 9.69 -5.48 -4.35
C GLY A 54 8.44 -5.96 -3.65
N VAL A 55 8.20 -5.37 -2.50
CA VAL A 55 7.01 -5.63 -1.74
C VAL A 55 6.14 -4.40 -1.83
N ARG A 56 4.91 -4.58 -2.25
CA ARG A 56 3.98 -3.48 -2.35
C ARG A 56 3.29 -3.28 -1.02
N VAL A 57 3.32 -2.04 -0.55
CA VAL A 57 2.58 -1.68 0.64
C VAL A 57 1.25 -1.12 0.16
N ARG A 58 0.17 -1.82 0.45
CA ARG A 58 -1.13 -1.47 -0.07
C ARG A 58 -2.04 -1.01 1.05
N ILE A 59 -2.83 -0.01 0.76
CA ILE A 59 -3.76 0.56 1.73
C ILE A 59 -5.09 0.77 1.03
N ARG A 60 -6.12 1.08 1.79
CA ARG A 60 -7.39 1.42 1.18
C ARG A 60 -7.30 2.82 0.62
N GLU A 61 -7.95 3.03 -0.51
CA GLU A 61 -7.88 4.31 -1.18
C GLU A 61 -8.31 5.45 -0.26
N LYS A 62 -9.29 5.22 0.58
CA LYS A 62 -9.78 6.28 1.47
C LYS A 62 -8.74 6.74 2.47
N ASP A 63 -7.72 5.94 2.70
CA ASP A 63 -6.69 6.29 3.67
C ASP A 63 -5.50 6.98 3.03
N LEU A 64 -5.56 7.22 1.73
CA LEU A 64 -4.42 7.77 1.03
C LEU A 64 -3.92 9.10 1.60
N PRO A 65 -4.80 10.08 1.88
CA PRO A 65 -4.27 11.34 2.41
C PRO A 65 -3.54 11.17 3.73
N LYS A 66 -4.06 10.34 4.62
CA LYS A 66 -3.40 10.11 5.88
C LYS A 66 -2.09 9.36 5.68
N ALA A 67 -2.08 8.40 4.76
CA ALA A 67 -0.89 7.62 4.51
C ALA A 67 0.22 8.49 3.95
N LEU A 68 -0.12 9.40 3.07
CA LEU A 68 0.88 10.30 2.53
C LEU A 68 1.50 11.17 3.62
N ALA A 69 0.69 11.59 4.58
CA ALA A 69 1.21 12.38 5.68
C ALA A 69 2.19 11.55 6.51
N VAL A 70 1.91 10.27 6.70
CA VAL A 70 2.82 9.41 7.43
C VAL A 70 4.14 9.28 6.70
N VAL A 71 4.08 9.06 5.39
CA VAL A 71 5.29 8.90 4.59
C VAL A 71 6.12 10.18 4.64
N GLU A 72 5.46 11.32 4.54
CA GLU A 72 6.18 12.57 4.54
C GLU A 72 6.82 12.87 5.87
N SER A 73 6.22 12.44 6.94
CA SER A 73 6.77 12.74 8.25
C SER A 73 8.00 11.91 8.57
N GLU A 74 8.32 10.95 7.70
CA GLU A 74 9.46 10.11 7.92
C GLU A 74 10.76 10.75 7.53
N HIS A 75 10.70 11.84 6.85
CA HIS A 75 11.93 12.53 6.49
C HIS A 75 12.50 13.27 7.68
#